data_ae604e5d144062a7cd23fb1de292eb82
#
_entry.id   ae604e5d144062a7cd23fb1de292eb82
#
_cell.length_a   1.000
_cell.length_b   1.000
_cell.length_c   1.000
_cell.angle_alpha   90.00
_cell.angle_beta   90.00
_cell.angle_gamma   90.00
#
_symmetry.space_group_name_H-M   'P 1'
#
loop_
_entity.id
_entity.type
_entity.pdbx_description
1 polymer ?
#
loop_
_entity_poly.entity_id
_entity_poly.type
_entity_poly.pdbx_seq_one_letter_code
_entity_poly.pdbx_strand_id
1 'polypeptide(L)'
;GDKIFGPGGVKLKFQGTVELDFGLSFTKRDNPSIAERNRKITNFDFDTKVQINASGTVGDRINVKLNYNTESSFETDKELIKLSYQGKEDDIIRKIDVGNVSLPLSSTLIPGSNSLFGVMTELQYGKLKVSAVVSKQETESETITSKNGASTTEFEVDITDYDENRHYFLSKYFRDHYDEWMKQVPVIQNGIVITNIDVWITNTNYTTQNQNTQSTRNVIAFKKLGEPKGSETPKNDNWEVYSEIKDKKHPLRTANMIEDIPELSLLKKDEDYAEIKSARKLTPSEYTLNENLGYISLRTALNNGEVLAVAYEYRMGGKTYRVGELSSNLSSTMENETESGSANDAPALYAKLIKTVEVDPNNNEIWDLMMKNVYNIGGYNIQEKDFDLQIKCLSSGGLYLDYAKEGQVKNQKWIKVIGADRLISKQRKMSDGKYDFLEGYTVLASQGRIILPCVEPFGDALKGIGCDDLIFDKLYSNIKTDAYEYAENAKFKITGEYKSSSGNEIRIKPYAKKGSVRVTAGGRTLEEGTGYTVDYAAGIVRILDEAVLASNSQV
;
A
#
# COMPACT_ATOMS: atom_id res chain seq x y z
N GLY A 1 -20.82 22.20 -27.15
CA GLY A 1 -20.09 21.17 -26.39
C GLY A 1 -19.93 19.87 -27.16
N ASP A 2 -21.02 19.37 -27.75
CA ASP A 2 -21.08 18.03 -28.37
C ASP A 2 -20.18 17.85 -29.60
N LYS A 3 -19.81 18.93 -30.27
CA LYS A 3 -18.87 18.86 -31.41
C LYS A 3 -17.43 18.59 -30.99
N ILE A 4 -17.04 18.98 -29.77
CA ILE A 4 -15.67 18.82 -29.25
C ILE A 4 -15.58 17.62 -28.31
N PHE A 5 -16.56 17.47 -27.41
CA PHE A 5 -16.53 16.48 -26.33
C PHE A 5 -17.31 15.20 -26.63
N GLY A 6 -18.09 15.17 -27.69
CA GLY A 6 -19.01 14.08 -28.02
C GLY A 6 -20.29 14.09 -27.17
N PRO A 7 -21.27 13.24 -27.52
CA PRO A 7 -22.48 13.08 -26.73
C PRO A 7 -22.17 12.39 -25.40
N GLY A 8 -22.94 12.67 -24.33
CA GLY A 8 -22.86 11.92 -23.06
C GLY A 8 -22.75 12.78 -21.79
N GLY A 9 -22.65 14.11 -21.93
CA GLY A 9 -22.61 15.00 -20.75
C GLY A 9 -21.33 14.84 -19.91
N VAL A 10 -21.34 15.38 -18.68
CA VAL A 10 -20.24 15.29 -17.72
C VAL A 10 -20.61 14.32 -16.61
N LYS A 11 -19.85 13.26 -16.48
CA LYS A 11 -19.97 12.27 -15.41
C LYS A 11 -18.66 12.22 -14.65
N LEU A 12 -18.56 13.00 -13.57
CA LEU A 12 -17.36 13.05 -12.71
C LEU A 12 -17.78 12.65 -11.29
N LYS A 13 -17.01 11.74 -10.72
CA LYS A 13 -17.09 11.37 -9.30
C LYS A 13 -15.86 11.94 -8.61
N PHE A 14 -16.07 12.67 -7.52
CA PHE A 14 -15.04 13.21 -6.66
C PHE A 14 -15.11 12.52 -5.32
N GLN A 15 -13.95 12.11 -4.82
CA GLN A 15 -13.79 11.59 -3.47
C GLN A 15 -12.46 12.11 -2.92
N GLY A 16 -12.46 12.57 -1.69
CA GLY A 16 -11.22 13.04 -1.08
C GLY A 16 -11.43 13.80 0.22
N THR A 17 -10.33 14.10 0.85
CA THR A 17 -10.25 14.84 2.10
C THR A 17 -9.20 15.93 1.98
N VAL A 18 -9.46 17.04 2.68
CA VAL A 18 -8.52 18.14 2.86
C VAL A 18 -8.41 18.39 4.35
N GLU A 19 -7.24 18.16 4.90
CA GLU A 19 -6.91 18.47 6.29
C GLU A 19 -6.02 19.71 6.31
N LEU A 20 -6.39 20.67 7.14
CA LEU A 20 -5.67 21.92 7.34
C LEU A 20 -5.29 22.02 8.81
N ASP A 21 -4.02 21.83 9.11
CA ASP A 21 -3.49 21.95 10.45
C ASP A 21 -2.96 23.36 10.71
N PHE A 22 -3.51 24.01 11.72
CA PHE A 22 -3.06 25.33 12.17
C PHE A 22 -2.48 25.22 13.57
N GLY A 23 -1.18 25.41 13.70
CA GLY A 23 -0.45 25.41 14.96
C GLY A 23 0.07 26.80 15.31
N LEU A 24 -0.04 27.17 16.56
CA LEU A 24 0.64 28.34 17.12
C LEU A 24 1.51 27.88 18.29
N SER A 25 2.83 27.88 18.10
CA SER A 25 3.77 27.50 19.15
C SER A 25 4.39 28.73 19.79
N PHE A 26 4.29 28.82 21.12
CA PHE A 26 4.95 29.83 21.92
C PHE A 26 6.07 29.21 22.72
N THR A 27 7.29 29.62 22.44
CA THR A 27 8.47 29.20 23.21
C THR A 27 9.01 30.39 24.00
N LYS A 28 9.01 30.27 25.33
CA LYS A 28 9.70 31.22 26.21
C LYS A 28 10.87 30.53 26.88
N ARG A 29 12.08 31.06 26.69
CA ARG A 29 13.32 30.56 27.30
C ARG A 29 13.86 31.60 28.30
N ASP A 30 13.91 31.26 29.55
CA ASP A 30 14.46 32.13 30.60
C ASP A 30 15.97 31.84 30.80
N ASN A 31 16.71 31.88 29.71
CA ASN A 31 18.16 31.71 29.73
C ASN A 31 18.86 33.06 29.49
N PRO A 32 19.63 33.60 30.48
CA PRO A 32 20.31 34.89 30.37
C PRO A 32 21.35 34.95 29.22
N SER A 33 21.86 33.81 28.80
CA SER A 33 22.84 33.72 27.70
C SER A 33 22.20 33.88 26.31
N ILE A 34 20.88 33.89 26.21
CA ILE A 34 20.15 34.10 24.97
C ILE A 34 19.74 35.57 24.90
N ALA A 35 19.99 36.22 23.77
CA ALA A 35 19.58 37.60 23.55
C ALA A 35 18.06 37.74 23.77
N GLU A 36 17.63 38.81 24.43
CA GLU A 36 16.26 39.01 24.90
C GLU A 36 15.20 38.88 23.80
N ARG A 37 15.54 39.33 22.58
CA ARG A 37 14.71 39.19 21.36
C ARG A 37 14.47 37.73 20.93
N ASN A 38 15.37 36.82 21.32
CA ASN A 38 15.29 35.39 20.94
C ASN A 38 14.75 34.51 22.09
N ARG A 39 14.41 35.12 23.25
CA ARG A 39 13.84 34.40 24.39
C ARG A 39 12.35 34.09 24.22
N LYS A 40 11.66 34.86 23.39
CA LYS A 40 10.25 34.64 23.07
C LYS A 40 10.14 34.43 21.58
N ILE A 41 9.77 33.21 21.18
CA ILE A 41 9.57 32.83 19.78
C ILE A 41 8.13 32.40 19.63
N THR A 42 7.44 33.01 18.70
CA THR A 42 6.11 32.59 18.27
C THR A 42 6.25 32.07 16.85
N ASN A 43 5.99 30.79 16.64
CA ASN A 43 5.94 30.19 15.33
C ASN A 43 4.48 29.88 14.98
N PHE A 44 4.12 30.19 13.77
CA PHE A 44 2.86 29.77 13.18
C PHE A 44 3.19 28.58 12.27
N ASP A 45 2.68 27.41 12.64
CA ASP A 45 2.82 26.20 11.85
C ASP A 45 1.52 26.02 11.06
N PHE A 46 1.67 25.86 9.76
CA PHE A 46 0.58 25.57 8.84
C PHE A 46 0.96 24.34 8.02
N ASP A 47 0.23 23.26 8.20
CA ASP A 47 0.37 22.05 7.40
C ASP A 47 -0.93 21.77 6.64
N THR A 48 -0.78 21.22 5.45
CA THR A 48 -1.90 20.92 4.58
C THR A 48 -1.75 19.52 4.04
N LYS A 49 -2.66 18.64 4.42
CA LYS A 49 -2.75 17.31 3.85
C LYS A 49 -3.96 17.26 2.93
N VAL A 50 -3.73 16.96 1.68
CA VAL A 50 -4.77 16.91 0.65
C VAL A 50 -4.73 15.55 -0.02
N GLN A 51 -5.86 14.86 -0.03
CA GLN A 51 -6.03 13.62 -0.75
C GLN A 51 -7.31 13.70 -1.55
N ILE A 52 -7.20 13.85 -2.86
CA ILE A 52 -8.34 14.02 -3.76
C ILE A 52 -8.23 13.03 -4.92
N ASN A 53 -9.29 12.26 -5.10
CA ASN A 53 -9.52 11.44 -6.29
C ASN A 53 -10.68 11.99 -7.09
N ALA A 54 -10.50 12.12 -8.37
CA ALA A 54 -11.60 12.34 -9.30
C ALA A 54 -11.46 11.40 -10.49
N SER A 55 -12.53 10.74 -10.84
CA SER A 55 -12.58 9.90 -12.03
C SER A 55 -13.88 10.09 -12.78
N GLY A 56 -13.84 9.92 -14.09
CA GLY A 56 -15.05 9.95 -14.90
C GLY A 56 -14.80 10.34 -16.34
N THR A 57 -15.87 10.74 -17.01
CA THR A 57 -15.87 11.07 -18.44
C THR A 57 -16.55 12.40 -18.71
N VAL A 58 -16.03 13.09 -19.71
CA VAL A 58 -16.67 14.28 -20.29
C VAL A 58 -16.99 13.97 -21.77
N GLY A 59 -18.27 13.79 -22.06
CA GLY A 59 -18.70 13.23 -23.32
C GLY A 59 -18.26 11.77 -23.48
N ASP A 60 -18.10 11.32 -24.72
CA ASP A 60 -17.60 9.99 -25.08
C ASP A 60 -16.10 9.93 -25.40
N ARG A 61 -15.40 11.08 -25.32
CA ARG A 61 -14.02 11.23 -25.81
C ARG A 61 -12.99 11.58 -24.76
N ILE A 62 -13.39 12.12 -23.62
CA ILE A 62 -12.46 12.56 -22.58
C ILE A 62 -12.63 11.73 -21.33
N ASN A 63 -11.56 11.05 -20.95
CA ASN A 63 -11.42 10.42 -19.66
C ASN A 63 -10.63 11.32 -18.71
N VAL A 64 -11.15 11.53 -17.52
CA VAL A 64 -10.51 12.31 -16.46
C VAL A 64 -10.13 11.37 -15.34
N LYS A 65 -8.87 11.38 -14.95
CA LYS A 65 -8.38 10.77 -13.70
C LYS A 65 -7.51 11.81 -13.00
N LEU A 66 -7.86 12.12 -11.78
CA LEU A 66 -7.11 12.99 -10.90
C LEU A 66 -6.87 12.23 -9.60
N ASN A 67 -5.62 12.10 -9.22
CA ASN A 67 -5.22 11.68 -7.90
C ASN A 67 -4.22 12.71 -7.37
N TYR A 68 -4.54 13.34 -6.28
CA TYR A 68 -3.68 14.30 -5.61
C TYR A 68 -3.53 13.88 -4.16
N ASN A 69 -2.30 13.57 -3.73
CA ASN A 69 -2.01 13.15 -2.37
C ASN A 69 -0.71 13.80 -1.89
N THR A 70 -0.82 14.71 -0.94
CA THR A 70 0.34 15.42 -0.35
C THR A 70 1.18 14.56 0.59
N GLU A 71 0.63 13.45 1.11
CA GLU A 71 1.35 12.52 2.00
C GLU A 71 2.13 11.44 1.25
N SER A 72 2.00 11.37 -0.07
CA SER A 72 2.77 10.41 -0.87
C SER A 72 4.26 10.68 -0.75
N SER A 73 5.03 9.63 -0.50
CA SER A 73 6.50 9.70 -0.37
C SER A 73 7.22 10.04 -1.68
N PHE A 74 6.49 10.00 -2.79
CA PHE A 74 7.01 10.26 -4.13
C PHE A 74 6.34 11.47 -4.74
N GLU A 75 7.13 12.40 -5.25
CA GLU A 75 6.59 13.57 -5.97
C GLU A 75 5.77 13.17 -7.20
N THR A 76 6.14 12.09 -7.87
CA THR A 76 5.37 11.53 -9.00
C THR A 76 4.04 10.93 -8.59
N ASP A 77 3.87 10.56 -7.33
CA ASP A 77 2.65 9.97 -6.78
C ASP A 77 1.77 11.00 -6.06
N LYS A 78 2.35 12.18 -5.72
CA LYS A 78 1.59 13.28 -5.11
C LYS A 78 0.55 13.87 -6.06
N GLU A 79 0.86 13.90 -7.36
CA GLU A 79 0.03 14.52 -8.38
C GLU A 79 -0.13 13.61 -9.58
N LEU A 80 -1.10 12.71 -9.55
CA LEU A 80 -1.53 11.93 -10.71
C LEU A 80 -2.71 12.66 -11.38
N ILE A 81 -2.38 13.68 -12.17
CA ILE A 81 -3.38 14.36 -13.00
C ILE A 81 -3.31 13.76 -14.40
N LYS A 82 -4.37 13.14 -14.83
CA LYS A 82 -4.48 12.69 -16.21
C LYS A 82 -5.80 13.06 -16.84
N LEU A 83 -5.72 13.85 -17.87
CA LEU A 83 -6.80 14.13 -18.77
C LEU A 83 -6.43 13.52 -20.13
N SER A 84 -7.19 12.54 -20.58
CA SER A 84 -6.92 11.84 -21.83
C SER A 84 -8.08 12.04 -22.80
N TYR A 85 -7.79 12.66 -23.93
CA TYR A 85 -8.69 12.76 -25.07
C TYR A 85 -8.35 11.67 -26.09
N GLN A 86 -9.35 10.97 -26.59
CA GLN A 86 -9.21 9.96 -27.64
C GLN A 86 -10.07 10.34 -28.84
N GLY A 87 -9.41 10.62 -29.97
CA GLY A 87 -10.05 10.88 -31.25
C GLY A 87 -10.55 9.59 -31.94
N LYS A 88 -11.48 9.72 -32.88
CA LYS A 88 -11.95 8.62 -33.74
C LYS A 88 -10.94 8.32 -34.86
N GLU A 89 -11.15 7.19 -35.55
CA GLU A 89 -10.23 6.73 -36.61
C GLU A 89 -10.00 7.74 -37.74
N ASP A 90 -10.97 8.63 -38.01
CA ASP A 90 -10.89 9.65 -39.06
C ASP A 90 -10.36 11.01 -38.56
N ASP A 91 -10.16 11.16 -37.25
CA ASP A 91 -9.67 12.41 -36.69
C ASP A 91 -8.14 12.54 -36.86
N ILE A 92 -7.67 13.71 -37.19
CA ILE A 92 -6.22 14.03 -37.28
C ILE A 92 -5.58 13.95 -35.88
N ILE A 93 -6.30 14.41 -34.83
CA ILE A 93 -5.86 14.33 -33.45
C ILE A 93 -6.30 12.97 -32.91
N ARG A 94 -5.35 12.05 -32.75
CA ARG A 94 -5.61 10.70 -32.25
C ARG A 94 -5.70 10.67 -30.76
N LYS A 95 -4.80 11.41 -30.10
CA LYS A 95 -4.71 11.39 -28.63
C LYS A 95 -4.12 12.70 -28.13
N ILE A 96 -4.65 13.17 -27.00
CA ILE A 96 -4.01 14.21 -26.19
C ILE A 96 -4.05 13.74 -24.76
N ASP A 97 -2.89 13.57 -24.14
CA ASP A 97 -2.74 13.33 -22.71
C ASP A 97 -2.20 14.59 -22.04
N VAL A 98 -2.82 15.02 -20.95
CA VAL A 98 -2.38 16.17 -20.13
C VAL A 98 -2.17 15.68 -18.71
N GLY A 99 -1.09 16.06 -18.10
CA GLY A 99 -0.69 15.67 -16.75
C GLY A 99 0.52 14.75 -16.75
N ASN A 100 0.47 13.65 -16.04
CA ASN A 100 1.56 12.67 -16.06
C ASN A 100 1.56 11.92 -17.39
N VAL A 101 2.54 12.18 -18.21
CA VAL A 101 2.68 11.61 -19.56
C VAL A 101 4.00 10.87 -19.68
N SER A 102 4.03 9.85 -20.53
CA SER A 102 5.25 9.13 -20.89
C SER A 102 5.52 9.26 -22.38
N LEU A 103 6.78 9.42 -22.75
CA LEU A 103 7.23 9.42 -24.14
C LEU A 103 8.03 8.14 -24.41
N PRO A 104 7.40 7.08 -24.96
CA PRO A 104 8.13 5.90 -25.38
C PRO A 104 8.90 6.20 -26.67
N LEU A 105 10.20 6.36 -26.56
CA LEU A 105 11.09 6.47 -27.73
C LEU A 105 11.74 5.13 -27.99
N SER A 106 11.64 4.62 -29.20
CA SER A 106 12.31 3.41 -29.67
C SER A 106 13.78 3.64 -30.07
N SER A 107 14.34 4.80 -29.75
CA SER A 107 15.72 5.17 -30.11
C SER A 107 16.71 4.78 -29.02
N THR A 108 17.83 4.15 -29.42
CA THR A 108 18.95 3.85 -28.52
C THR A 108 19.77 5.07 -28.12
N LEU A 109 19.62 6.18 -28.83
CA LEU A 109 20.37 7.43 -28.62
C LEU A 109 19.69 8.39 -27.66
N ILE A 110 18.36 8.31 -27.53
CA ILE A 110 17.58 9.16 -26.63
C ILE A 110 16.72 8.21 -25.78
N PRO A 111 17.04 8.02 -24.50
CA PRO A 111 16.20 7.22 -23.62
C PRO A 111 14.84 7.89 -23.47
N GLY A 112 13.76 7.12 -23.66
CA GLY A 112 12.41 7.56 -23.34
C GLY A 112 12.28 7.89 -21.86
N SER A 113 11.42 8.82 -21.51
CA SER A 113 11.10 9.15 -20.12
C SER A 113 9.74 8.59 -19.74
N ASN A 114 9.66 7.95 -18.59
CA ASN A 114 8.47 7.22 -18.15
C ASN A 114 7.52 8.04 -17.24
N SER A 115 7.93 9.20 -16.78
CA SER A 115 7.07 10.06 -15.96
C SER A 115 7.48 11.52 -16.16
N LEU A 116 6.68 12.25 -16.93
CA LEU A 116 6.85 13.67 -17.20
C LEU A 116 5.52 14.36 -16.92
N PHE A 117 5.54 15.48 -16.22
CA PHE A 117 4.36 16.32 -16.09
C PHE A 117 4.27 17.27 -17.28
N GLY A 118 3.22 17.14 -18.09
CA GLY A 118 3.13 17.94 -19.31
C GLY A 118 1.94 17.60 -20.21
N VAL A 119 2.13 17.84 -21.49
CA VAL A 119 1.15 17.55 -22.53
C VAL A 119 1.80 16.69 -23.59
N MET A 120 1.18 15.55 -23.87
CA MET A 120 1.55 14.67 -24.99
C MET A 120 0.43 14.70 -26.02
N THR A 121 0.78 14.82 -27.28
CA THR A 121 -0.19 14.74 -28.39
C THR A 121 0.28 13.76 -29.45
N GLU A 122 -0.66 12.99 -29.99
CA GLU A 122 -0.45 12.12 -31.14
C GLU A 122 -1.37 12.58 -32.28
N LEU A 123 -0.75 12.90 -33.39
CA LEU A 123 -1.42 13.29 -34.62
C LEU A 123 -1.20 12.22 -35.69
N GLN A 124 -2.21 12.00 -36.51
CA GLN A 124 -2.09 11.11 -37.66
C GLN A 124 -2.75 11.72 -38.89
N TYR A 125 -1.99 11.79 -39.96
CA TYR A 125 -2.49 12.18 -41.26
C TYR A 125 -2.06 11.16 -42.32
N GLY A 126 -2.97 10.33 -42.76
CA GLY A 126 -2.67 9.19 -43.61
C GLY A 126 -1.68 8.23 -42.94
N LYS A 127 -0.52 8.01 -43.54
CA LYS A 127 0.56 7.17 -43.00
C LYS A 127 1.52 7.91 -42.06
N LEU A 128 1.44 9.25 -42.02
CA LEU A 128 2.30 10.04 -41.14
C LEU A 128 1.73 10.06 -39.72
N LYS A 129 2.54 9.62 -38.77
CA LYS A 129 2.25 9.73 -37.32
C LYS A 129 3.27 10.67 -36.69
N VAL A 130 2.81 11.63 -35.93
CA VAL A 130 3.65 12.59 -35.20
C VAL A 130 3.25 12.53 -33.72
N SER A 131 4.23 12.28 -32.85
CA SER A 131 4.05 12.37 -31.40
C SER A 131 4.91 13.54 -30.89
N ALA A 132 4.29 14.42 -30.11
CA ALA A 132 4.96 15.56 -29.49
C ALA A 132 4.67 15.58 -27.99
N VAL A 133 5.69 15.91 -27.20
CA VAL A 133 5.58 16.08 -25.75
C VAL A 133 6.17 17.43 -25.36
N VAL A 134 5.43 18.17 -24.54
CA VAL A 134 5.92 19.37 -23.86
C VAL A 134 5.79 19.11 -22.37
N SER A 135 6.91 19.09 -21.66
CA SER A 135 6.92 18.75 -20.24
C SER A 135 7.80 19.69 -19.42
N LYS A 136 7.44 19.85 -18.14
CA LYS A 136 8.25 20.49 -17.11
C LYS A 136 8.79 19.40 -16.19
N GLN A 137 10.05 19.47 -15.86
CA GLN A 137 10.69 18.61 -14.86
C GLN A 137 11.10 19.49 -13.69
N GLU A 138 10.68 19.13 -12.49
CA GLU A 138 11.15 19.73 -11.24
C GLU A 138 12.23 18.83 -10.64
N THR A 139 13.26 19.43 -10.07
CA THR A 139 14.36 18.71 -9.43
C THR A 139 14.41 19.12 -7.98
N GLU A 140 14.30 18.17 -7.08
CA GLU A 140 14.51 18.35 -5.65
C GLU A 140 15.85 17.73 -5.26
N SER A 141 16.54 18.33 -4.30
CA SER A 141 17.76 17.77 -3.71
C SER A 141 17.55 17.55 -2.23
N GLU A 142 17.95 16.38 -1.73
CA GLU A 142 17.88 15.99 -0.34
C GLU A 142 19.27 15.59 0.15
N THR A 143 19.60 15.96 1.38
CA THR A 143 20.84 15.53 2.04
C THR A 143 20.50 14.63 3.21
N ILE A 144 20.97 13.39 3.15
CA ILE A 144 20.80 12.39 4.20
C ILE A 144 22.13 12.20 4.90
N THR A 145 22.13 12.25 6.23
CA THR A 145 23.32 12.07 7.04
C THR A 145 23.19 10.81 7.88
N SER A 146 24.14 9.89 7.75
CA SER A 146 24.23 8.67 8.55
C SER A 146 25.48 8.73 9.43
N LYS A 147 25.34 8.41 10.70
CA LYS A 147 26.45 8.23 11.65
C LYS A 147 26.43 6.81 12.18
N ASN A 148 27.57 6.13 12.07
CA ASN A 148 27.83 4.83 12.72
C ASN A 148 26.69 3.83 12.73
N GLY A 149 26.64 2.97 11.84
CA GLY A 149 26.03 1.65 11.75
C GLY A 149 25.00 1.12 12.76
N ALA A 150 24.83 1.70 13.92
CA ALA A 150 23.87 1.26 14.93
C ALA A 150 23.55 2.37 15.94
N SER A 151 22.89 3.44 15.53
CA SER A 151 22.29 4.35 16.49
C SER A 151 20.93 3.80 16.94
N THR A 152 20.69 3.84 18.25
CA THR A 152 19.34 3.63 18.79
C THR A 152 18.48 4.81 18.36
N THR A 153 17.34 4.52 17.73
CA THR A 153 16.35 5.51 17.30
C THR A 153 15.10 5.34 18.13
N GLU A 154 14.67 6.39 18.79
CA GLU A 154 13.38 6.45 19.47
C GLU A 154 12.26 6.71 18.46
N PHE A 155 11.09 6.13 18.70
CA PHE A 155 9.89 6.38 17.90
C PHE A 155 8.66 6.55 18.78
N GLU A 156 7.74 7.36 18.29
CA GLU A 156 6.40 7.53 18.84
C GLU A 156 5.41 7.57 17.68
N VAL A 157 4.37 6.74 17.75
CA VAL A 157 3.34 6.61 16.71
C VAL A 157 1.97 6.66 17.38
N ASP A 158 1.11 7.52 16.88
CA ASP A 158 -0.29 7.57 17.32
C ASP A 158 -1.06 6.37 16.73
N ILE A 159 -2.07 5.89 17.45
CA ILE A 159 -2.85 4.72 16.97
C ILE A 159 -3.67 5.01 15.72
N THR A 160 -3.90 6.26 15.40
CA THR A 160 -4.52 6.71 14.15
C THR A 160 -3.58 6.58 12.95
N ASP A 161 -2.26 6.46 13.18
CA ASP A 161 -1.23 6.40 12.14
C ASP A 161 -0.93 4.96 11.67
N TYR A 162 -1.97 4.10 11.61
CA TYR A 162 -1.78 2.78 11.01
C TYR A 162 -1.34 2.88 9.54
N ASP A 163 -0.57 1.89 9.07
CA ASP A 163 0.01 1.85 7.72
C ASP A 163 -1.07 1.47 6.67
N GLU A 164 -1.83 2.46 6.26
CA GLU A 164 -2.99 2.34 5.38
C GLU A 164 -2.62 1.87 3.97
N ASN A 165 -3.56 1.20 3.29
CA ASN A 165 -3.47 0.78 1.89
C ASN A 165 -2.27 -0.11 1.53
N ARG A 166 -1.75 -0.87 2.49
CA ARG A 166 -0.55 -1.69 2.30
C ARG A 166 -0.72 -3.15 2.72
N HIS A 167 -1.45 -3.41 3.77
CA HIS A 167 -1.57 -4.73 4.39
C HIS A 167 -2.99 -5.25 4.30
N TYR A 168 -3.15 -6.47 3.74
CA TYR A 168 -4.49 -7.01 3.47
C TYR A 168 -4.60 -8.50 3.75
N PHE A 169 -5.67 -8.91 4.40
CA PHE A 169 -6.08 -10.31 4.44
C PHE A 169 -6.57 -10.77 3.07
N LEU A 170 -6.31 -12.02 2.72
CA LEU A 170 -6.71 -12.59 1.43
C LEU A 170 -8.20 -12.93 1.36
N SER A 171 -8.86 -13.09 2.49
CA SER A 171 -10.31 -13.23 2.64
C SER A 171 -10.73 -12.91 4.07
N LYS A 172 -12.01 -12.74 4.28
CA LYS A 172 -12.58 -12.53 5.61
C LYS A 172 -12.32 -13.71 6.55
N TYR A 173 -12.26 -14.92 6.01
CA TYR A 173 -11.92 -16.13 6.78
C TYR A 173 -10.58 -15.99 7.53
N PHE A 174 -9.53 -15.48 6.86
CA PHE A 174 -8.23 -15.29 7.51
C PHE A 174 -8.27 -14.20 8.58
N ARG A 175 -9.00 -13.11 8.31
CA ARG A 175 -9.20 -12.04 9.29
C ARG A 175 -9.90 -12.55 10.55
N ASP A 176 -11.00 -13.26 10.39
CA ASP A 176 -11.85 -13.69 11.49
C ASP A 176 -11.18 -14.74 12.39
N HIS A 177 -10.20 -15.48 11.85
CA HIS A 177 -9.40 -16.45 12.64
C HIS A 177 -8.05 -15.89 13.11
N TYR A 178 -7.67 -14.68 12.70
CA TYR A 178 -6.35 -14.12 12.98
C TYR A 178 -6.03 -14.07 14.47
N ASP A 179 -6.92 -13.55 15.29
CA ASP A 179 -6.72 -13.38 16.74
C ASP A 179 -6.55 -14.72 17.45
N GLU A 180 -7.30 -15.73 17.01
CA GLU A 180 -7.18 -17.09 17.57
C GLU A 180 -5.83 -17.73 17.19
N TRP A 181 -5.44 -17.61 15.92
CA TRP A 181 -4.18 -18.16 15.45
C TRP A 181 -2.97 -17.46 16.06
N MET A 182 -3.03 -16.15 16.23
CA MET A 182 -1.97 -15.38 16.89
C MET A 182 -1.77 -15.76 18.37
N LYS A 183 -2.76 -16.34 19.04
CA LYS A 183 -2.59 -16.93 20.37
C LYS A 183 -1.71 -18.19 20.38
N GLN A 184 -1.49 -18.78 19.22
CA GLN A 184 -0.71 -20.03 19.09
C GLN A 184 0.78 -19.78 18.85
N VAL A 185 1.19 -18.53 18.50
CA VAL A 185 2.62 -18.23 18.29
C VAL A 185 3.50 -18.84 19.39
N PRO A 186 4.69 -19.30 19.07
CA PRO A 186 5.44 -19.14 17.81
C PRO A 186 5.09 -20.18 16.74
N VAL A 187 4.27 -21.17 17.02
CA VAL A 187 3.90 -22.21 16.06
C VAL A 187 2.39 -22.25 15.87
N ILE A 188 1.96 -21.78 14.71
CA ILE A 188 0.55 -21.77 14.33
C ILE A 188 0.16 -23.14 13.77
N GLN A 189 -0.88 -23.75 14.34
CA GLN A 189 -1.37 -25.08 13.98
C GLN A 189 -2.76 -25.03 13.35
N ASN A 190 -2.95 -24.14 12.36
CA ASN A 190 -4.21 -24.04 11.63
C ASN A 190 -4.32 -25.03 10.44
N GLY A 191 -3.22 -25.71 10.12
CA GLY A 191 -3.15 -26.68 9.02
C GLY A 191 -3.22 -26.05 7.63
N ILE A 192 -3.18 -24.72 7.52
CA ILE A 192 -3.27 -23.96 6.27
C ILE A 192 -1.88 -23.51 5.85
N VAL A 193 -1.56 -23.70 4.57
CA VAL A 193 -0.35 -23.15 3.95
C VAL A 193 -0.70 -22.67 2.53
N ILE A 194 -0.54 -21.39 2.29
CA ILE A 194 -0.71 -20.82 0.95
C ILE A 194 0.50 -21.21 0.12
N THR A 195 0.25 -21.88 -1.00
CA THR A 195 1.30 -22.46 -1.86
C THR A 195 1.58 -21.63 -3.11
N ASN A 196 0.56 -20.96 -3.63
CA ASN A 196 0.67 -20.08 -4.81
C ASN A 196 -0.21 -18.87 -4.64
N ILE A 197 0.25 -17.74 -5.14
CA ILE A 197 -0.53 -16.51 -5.17
C ILE A 197 -0.15 -15.65 -6.39
N ASP A 198 -1.15 -15.11 -7.03
CA ASP A 198 -1.05 -14.01 -8.00
C ASP A 198 -1.68 -12.77 -7.38
N VAL A 199 -0.92 -11.69 -7.33
CA VAL A 199 -1.38 -10.40 -6.82
C VAL A 199 -1.46 -9.43 -8.00
N TRP A 200 -2.65 -8.90 -8.23
CA TRP A 200 -2.98 -8.04 -9.36
C TRP A 200 -3.36 -6.64 -8.88
N ILE A 201 -2.78 -5.63 -9.53
CA ILE A 201 -3.13 -4.23 -9.27
C ILE A 201 -3.47 -3.50 -10.57
N THR A 202 -4.11 -2.35 -10.43
CA THR A 202 -4.32 -1.41 -11.53
C THR A 202 -2.99 -1.06 -12.17
N ASN A 203 -2.91 -1.19 -13.49
CA ASN A 203 -1.72 -0.82 -14.24
C ASN A 203 -1.74 0.67 -14.55
N THR A 204 -0.86 1.42 -13.91
CA THR A 204 -0.67 2.85 -14.15
C THR A 204 0.35 3.15 -15.25
N ASN A 205 1.10 2.13 -15.70
CA ASN A 205 2.12 2.26 -16.73
C ASN A 205 1.51 2.05 -18.13
N TYR A 206 1.41 3.14 -18.90
CA TYR A 206 0.73 3.17 -20.20
C TYR A 206 1.45 2.42 -21.32
N THR A 207 2.73 2.15 -21.20
CA THR A 207 3.49 1.44 -22.23
C THR A 207 3.12 -0.05 -22.32
N THR A 208 2.51 -0.59 -21.26
CA THR A 208 2.13 -2.01 -21.17
C THR A 208 0.61 -2.24 -21.17
N GLN A 209 -0.20 -1.19 -21.33
CA GLN A 209 -1.66 -1.28 -21.19
C GLN A 209 -2.39 -2.20 -22.19
N ASN A 210 -1.74 -2.58 -23.30
CA ASN A 210 -2.37 -3.36 -24.35
C ASN A 210 -1.71 -4.73 -24.57
N GLN A 211 -0.92 -5.21 -23.61
CA GLN A 211 -0.23 -6.50 -23.74
C GLN A 211 -0.78 -7.51 -22.74
N ASN A 212 -1.48 -8.53 -23.23
CA ASN A 212 -1.80 -9.71 -22.45
C ASN A 212 -0.58 -10.65 -22.40
N THR A 213 0.21 -10.50 -21.37
CA THR A 213 1.38 -11.32 -21.06
C THR A 213 1.16 -12.07 -19.75
N GLN A 214 2.12 -12.88 -19.29
CA GLN A 214 2.04 -13.46 -17.94
C GLN A 214 2.07 -12.40 -16.83
N SER A 215 2.63 -11.22 -17.10
CA SER A 215 2.73 -10.11 -16.15
C SER A 215 1.62 -9.08 -16.29
N THR A 216 0.82 -9.13 -17.37
CA THR A 216 -0.25 -8.17 -17.66
C THR A 216 -1.44 -8.90 -18.25
N ARG A 217 -2.60 -8.84 -17.59
CA ARG A 217 -3.84 -9.53 -17.98
C ARG A 217 -5.07 -8.67 -17.70
N ASN A 218 -6.14 -8.90 -18.45
CA ASN A 218 -7.44 -8.44 -18.03
C ASN A 218 -7.91 -9.30 -16.85
N VAL A 219 -8.32 -8.64 -15.77
CA VAL A 219 -8.80 -9.28 -14.54
C VAL A 219 -10.17 -8.72 -14.19
N ILE A 220 -11.10 -9.61 -13.89
CA ILE A 220 -12.38 -9.25 -13.28
C ILE A 220 -12.34 -9.77 -11.85
N ALA A 221 -12.36 -8.86 -10.90
CA ALA A 221 -12.26 -9.19 -9.49
C ALA A 221 -13.65 -9.11 -8.84
N PHE A 222 -14.02 -10.14 -8.10
CA PHE A 222 -15.31 -10.24 -7.43
C PHE A 222 -15.16 -10.27 -5.91
N LYS A 223 -15.99 -9.51 -5.22
CA LYS A 223 -16.05 -9.46 -3.76
C LYS A 223 -16.42 -10.82 -3.14
N LYS A 224 -17.41 -11.48 -3.71
CA LYS A 224 -17.95 -12.76 -3.20
C LYS A 224 -17.12 -13.99 -3.58
N LEU A 225 -16.18 -13.88 -4.52
CA LEU A 225 -15.40 -15.02 -4.97
C LEU A 225 -14.58 -15.60 -3.82
N GLY A 226 -14.78 -16.88 -3.54
CA GLY A 226 -14.05 -17.60 -2.50
C GLY A 226 -14.50 -17.33 -1.08
N GLU A 227 -15.44 -16.39 -0.84
CA GLU A 227 -15.91 -16.13 0.53
C GLU A 227 -16.73 -17.31 1.06
N PRO A 228 -16.36 -17.84 2.22
CA PRO A 228 -17.08 -18.99 2.80
C PRO A 228 -18.43 -18.59 3.37
N LYS A 229 -19.35 -19.57 3.37
CA LYS A 229 -20.59 -19.47 4.12
C LYS A 229 -20.40 -20.15 5.49
N GLY A 230 -20.45 -19.36 6.56
CA GLY A 230 -20.26 -19.89 7.92
C GLY A 230 -18.82 -20.39 8.19
N SER A 231 -18.67 -21.60 8.70
CA SER A 231 -17.38 -22.21 9.06
C SER A 231 -16.63 -22.90 7.92
N GLU A 232 -17.09 -22.76 6.68
CA GLU A 232 -16.41 -23.34 5.53
C GLU A 232 -15.09 -22.63 5.25
N THR A 233 -14.21 -23.29 4.49
CA THR A 233 -12.93 -22.71 4.05
C THR A 233 -13.07 -22.00 2.70
N PRO A 234 -12.24 -20.99 2.40
CA PRO A 234 -12.29 -20.26 1.13
C PRO A 234 -12.07 -21.18 -0.08
N LYS A 235 -12.98 -21.16 -1.05
CA LYS A 235 -12.85 -21.86 -2.33
C LYS A 235 -13.79 -21.25 -3.37
N ASN A 236 -13.46 -21.37 -4.65
CA ASN A 236 -14.28 -20.79 -5.72
C ASN A 236 -15.75 -21.23 -5.67
N ASP A 237 -16.01 -22.52 -5.36
CA ASP A 237 -17.35 -23.09 -5.34
C ASP A 237 -18.23 -22.55 -4.19
N ASN A 238 -17.69 -21.76 -3.26
CA ASN A 238 -18.50 -21.10 -2.23
C ASN A 238 -19.44 -20.05 -2.81
N TRP A 239 -19.10 -19.49 -3.97
CA TRP A 239 -19.93 -18.56 -4.70
C TRP A 239 -20.62 -19.28 -5.87
N GLU A 240 -21.93 -19.46 -5.78
CA GLU A 240 -22.73 -20.25 -6.73
C GLU A 240 -22.58 -19.74 -8.17
N VAL A 241 -22.58 -18.42 -8.36
CA VAL A 241 -22.43 -17.78 -9.67
C VAL A 241 -21.12 -18.16 -10.36
N TYR A 242 -20.05 -18.45 -9.59
CA TYR A 242 -18.79 -18.89 -10.19
C TYR A 242 -18.96 -20.15 -11.06
N SER A 243 -19.83 -21.08 -10.67
CA SER A 243 -20.08 -22.29 -11.45
C SER A 243 -20.68 -22.01 -12.83
N GLU A 244 -21.41 -20.91 -12.96
CA GLU A 244 -22.05 -20.45 -14.20
C GLU A 244 -21.07 -19.74 -15.12
N ILE A 245 -20.21 -18.89 -14.54
CA ILE A 245 -19.29 -18.03 -15.31
C ILE A 245 -17.89 -18.63 -15.54
N LYS A 246 -17.54 -19.77 -14.92
CA LYS A 246 -16.20 -20.34 -14.95
C LYS A 246 -15.74 -20.82 -16.34
N ASP A 247 -16.67 -21.04 -17.29
CA ASP A 247 -16.31 -21.44 -18.65
C ASP A 247 -15.37 -20.39 -19.28
N LYS A 248 -14.29 -20.87 -19.90
CA LYS A 248 -13.30 -20.02 -20.58
C LYS A 248 -13.89 -19.24 -21.77
N LYS A 249 -14.98 -19.76 -22.36
CA LYS A 249 -15.70 -19.12 -23.47
C LYS A 249 -16.88 -18.26 -23.01
N HIS A 250 -17.07 -18.11 -21.70
CA HIS A 250 -18.18 -17.31 -21.19
C HIS A 250 -18.07 -15.85 -21.67
N PRO A 251 -19.16 -15.22 -22.14
CA PRO A 251 -19.14 -13.86 -22.72
C PRO A 251 -18.52 -12.82 -21.79
N LEU A 252 -18.70 -12.95 -20.48
CA LEU A 252 -18.11 -12.07 -19.46
C LEU A 252 -16.59 -11.92 -19.59
N ARG A 253 -15.89 -12.94 -20.06
CA ARG A 253 -14.42 -12.91 -20.16
C ARG A 253 -13.90 -12.02 -21.30
N THR A 254 -14.76 -11.79 -22.30
CA THR A 254 -14.45 -11.00 -23.50
C THR A 254 -15.28 -9.73 -23.60
N ALA A 255 -16.43 -9.70 -22.93
CA ALA A 255 -17.31 -8.54 -22.91
C ALA A 255 -16.77 -7.44 -21.99
N ASN A 256 -16.93 -6.19 -22.41
CA ASN A 256 -16.59 -5.02 -21.60
C ASN A 256 -17.73 -4.59 -20.65
N MET A 257 -18.82 -5.37 -20.56
CA MET A 257 -20.03 -4.97 -19.83
C MET A 257 -20.63 -6.16 -19.07
N ILE A 258 -20.46 -6.17 -17.76
CA ILE A 258 -21.12 -7.13 -16.84
C ILE A 258 -22.64 -6.89 -16.83
N GLU A 259 -23.07 -5.65 -17.03
CA GLU A 259 -24.49 -5.24 -17.01
C GLU A 259 -25.35 -5.97 -18.08
N ASP A 260 -24.73 -6.43 -19.15
CA ASP A 260 -25.42 -7.17 -20.22
C ASP A 260 -25.59 -8.68 -19.90
N ILE A 261 -25.10 -9.13 -18.74
CA ILE A 261 -25.18 -10.53 -18.31
C ILE A 261 -26.25 -10.65 -17.23
N PRO A 262 -27.42 -11.31 -17.53
CA PRO A 262 -28.57 -11.33 -16.61
C PRO A 262 -28.22 -11.82 -15.19
N GLU A 263 -27.35 -12.83 -15.08
CA GLU A 263 -26.94 -13.44 -13.81
C GLU A 263 -26.14 -12.48 -12.93
N LEU A 264 -25.51 -11.46 -13.52
CA LEU A 264 -24.64 -10.49 -12.86
C LEU A 264 -25.21 -9.07 -12.81
N SER A 265 -26.39 -8.86 -13.41
CA SER A 265 -27.05 -7.54 -13.51
C SER A 265 -27.35 -6.88 -12.15
N LEU A 266 -27.38 -7.66 -11.07
CA LEU A 266 -27.59 -7.18 -9.70
C LEU A 266 -26.28 -6.74 -9.02
N LEU A 267 -25.12 -7.01 -9.61
CA LEU A 267 -23.82 -6.63 -9.06
C LEU A 267 -23.50 -5.18 -9.44
N LYS A 268 -22.99 -4.45 -8.46
CA LYS A 268 -22.59 -3.06 -8.64
C LYS A 268 -21.09 -2.96 -8.89
N LYS A 269 -20.74 -2.24 -9.94
CA LYS A 269 -19.33 -1.94 -10.24
C LYS A 269 -18.72 -1.09 -9.14
N ASP A 270 -17.45 -1.39 -8.82
CA ASP A 270 -16.65 -0.76 -7.77
C ASP A 270 -17.16 -0.99 -6.32
N GLU A 271 -18.24 -1.76 -6.15
CA GLU A 271 -18.74 -2.25 -4.85
C GLU A 271 -18.63 -3.77 -4.75
N ASP A 272 -19.19 -4.50 -5.73
CA ASP A 272 -19.27 -5.96 -5.74
C ASP A 272 -18.24 -6.59 -6.67
N TYR A 273 -17.83 -5.87 -7.69
CA TYR A 273 -16.79 -6.29 -8.63
C TYR A 273 -15.99 -5.11 -9.17
N ALA A 274 -14.80 -5.40 -9.68
CA ALA A 274 -13.96 -4.43 -10.38
C ALA A 274 -13.39 -5.05 -11.66
N GLU A 275 -13.41 -4.28 -12.75
CA GLU A 275 -12.76 -4.62 -14.01
C GLU A 275 -11.38 -3.92 -14.09
N ILE A 276 -10.34 -4.71 -14.11
CA ILE A 276 -8.98 -4.20 -14.21
C ILE A 276 -8.45 -4.54 -15.60
N LYS A 277 -8.54 -3.58 -16.50
CA LYS A 277 -7.97 -3.73 -17.86
C LYS A 277 -6.46 -3.69 -17.80
N SER A 278 -5.81 -4.68 -18.40
CA SER A 278 -4.36 -4.83 -18.40
C SER A 278 -3.77 -4.75 -16.98
N ALA A 279 -4.41 -5.42 -16.01
CA ALA A 279 -3.93 -5.50 -14.64
C ALA A 279 -2.47 -5.93 -14.60
N ARG A 280 -1.66 -5.30 -13.77
CA ARG A 280 -0.26 -5.65 -13.56
C ARG A 280 -0.15 -6.69 -12.45
N LYS A 281 0.53 -7.79 -12.73
CA LYS A 281 0.89 -8.77 -11.72
C LYS A 281 2.11 -8.29 -10.94
N LEU A 282 2.01 -8.27 -9.62
CA LEU A 282 3.15 -7.97 -8.76
C LEU A 282 4.16 -9.12 -8.76
N THR A 283 5.43 -8.77 -8.76
CA THR A 283 6.52 -9.72 -8.57
C THR A 283 6.65 -10.09 -7.08
N PRO A 284 7.20 -11.26 -6.74
CA PRO A 284 7.42 -11.66 -5.34
C PRO A 284 8.29 -10.68 -4.53
N SER A 285 9.05 -9.81 -5.19
CA SER A 285 9.85 -8.78 -4.53
C SER A 285 9.04 -7.54 -4.13
N GLU A 286 7.82 -7.35 -4.66
CA GLU A 286 6.98 -6.19 -4.40
C GLU A 286 6.00 -6.38 -3.23
N TYR A 287 5.90 -7.59 -2.68
CA TYR A 287 5.09 -7.88 -1.50
C TYR A 287 5.73 -8.96 -0.64
N THR A 288 5.25 -9.11 0.58
CA THR A 288 5.51 -10.25 1.44
C THR A 288 4.20 -10.98 1.73
N LEU A 289 4.24 -12.30 1.77
CA LEU A 289 3.10 -13.16 2.08
C LEU A 289 3.34 -13.86 3.41
N ASN A 290 2.38 -13.82 4.31
CA ASN A 290 2.33 -14.75 5.43
C ASN A 290 1.47 -15.96 5.04
N GLU A 291 2.12 -17.07 4.76
CA GLU A 291 1.48 -18.28 4.21
C GLU A 291 0.51 -18.95 5.20
N ASN A 292 0.72 -18.80 6.51
CA ASN A 292 -0.09 -19.42 7.54
C ASN A 292 -1.25 -18.54 8.01
N LEU A 293 -1.05 -17.21 8.03
CA LEU A 293 -2.07 -16.26 8.47
C LEU A 293 -2.91 -15.70 7.32
N GLY A 294 -2.51 -15.94 6.07
CA GLY A 294 -3.26 -15.52 4.88
C GLY A 294 -3.40 -14.02 4.72
N TYR A 295 -2.30 -13.28 4.89
CA TYR A 295 -2.25 -11.86 4.57
C TYR A 295 -1.03 -11.51 3.72
N ILE A 296 -1.14 -10.42 2.98
CA ILE A 296 -0.05 -9.83 2.20
C ILE A 296 0.29 -8.44 2.72
N SER A 297 1.56 -8.09 2.60
CA SER A 297 2.08 -6.75 2.88
C SER A 297 2.79 -6.23 1.64
N LEU A 298 2.27 -5.19 1.02
CA LEU A 298 2.85 -4.56 -0.15
C LEU A 298 4.06 -3.73 0.24
N ARG A 299 5.09 -3.68 -0.59
CA ARG A 299 6.25 -2.80 -0.33
C ARG A 299 5.92 -1.33 -0.54
N THR A 300 5.03 -1.04 -1.47
CA THR A 300 4.50 0.31 -1.72
C THR A 300 3.01 0.32 -1.41
N ALA A 301 2.55 1.32 -0.67
CA ALA A 301 1.13 1.50 -0.42
C ALA A 301 0.39 1.76 -1.74
N LEU A 302 -0.84 1.27 -1.83
CA LEU A 302 -1.69 1.55 -2.98
C LEU A 302 -2.27 2.95 -2.89
N ASN A 303 -2.36 3.61 -4.03
CA ASN A 303 -3.11 4.85 -4.14
C ASN A 303 -4.62 4.59 -4.05
N ASN A 304 -5.39 5.61 -3.69
CA ASN A 304 -6.83 5.48 -3.50
C ASN A 304 -7.54 5.00 -4.77
N GLY A 305 -7.10 5.41 -5.96
CA GLY A 305 -7.67 4.97 -7.24
C GLY A 305 -7.23 3.58 -7.73
N GLU A 306 -6.39 2.86 -7.00
CA GLU A 306 -5.89 1.55 -7.40
C GLU A 306 -6.73 0.43 -6.82
N VAL A 307 -6.99 -0.58 -7.64
CA VAL A 307 -7.67 -1.82 -7.27
C VAL A 307 -6.63 -2.88 -6.93
N LEU A 308 -6.91 -3.66 -5.90
CA LEU A 308 -6.13 -4.85 -5.55
C LEU A 308 -7.01 -6.09 -5.68
N ALA A 309 -6.48 -7.07 -6.39
CA ALA A 309 -7.12 -8.37 -6.53
C ALA A 309 -6.10 -9.51 -6.37
N VAL A 310 -6.54 -10.66 -5.89
CA VAL A 310 -5.68 -11.82 -5.70
C VAL A 310 -6.32 -13.09 -6.24
N ALA A 311 -5.48 -14.01 -6.70
CA ALA A 311 -5.85 -15.41 -6.88
C ALA A 311 -4.83 -16.26 -6.12
N TYR A 312 -5.28 -17.24 -5.35
CA TYR A 312 -4.37 -18.05 -4.55
C TYR A 312 -4.79 -19.50 -4.44
N GLU A 313 -3.81 -20.34 -4.17
CA GLU A 313 -3.97 -21.75 -3.89
C GLU A 313 -3.38 -22.05 -2.50
N TYR A 314 -4.10 -22.84 -1.72
CA TYR A 314 -3.61 -23.26 -0.41
C TYR A 314 -3.91 -24.74 -0.14
N ARG A 315 -3.11 -25.32 0.74
CA ARG A 315 -3.30 -26.68 1.26
C ARG A 315 -3.87 -26.66 2.66
N MET A 316 -4.81 -27.56 2.91
CA MET A 316 -5.37 -27.79 4.22
C MET A 316 -5.87 -29.24 4.33
N GLY A 317 -5.44 -29.96 5.38
CA GLY A 317 -5.86 -31.35 5.60
C GLY A 317 -5.51 -32.29 4.44
N GLY A 318 -4.39 -32.06 3.74
CA GLY A 318 -3.96 -32.86 2.59
C GLY A 318 -4.70 -32.56 1.27
N LYS A 319 -5.65 -31.63 1.27
CA LYS A 319 -6.38 -31.18 0.09
C LYS A 319 -5.88 -29.81 -0.37
N THR A 320 -5.99 -29.56 -1.67
CA THR A 320 -5.67 -28.27 -2.29
C THR A 320 -6.95 -27.54 -2.64
N TYR A 321 -7.03 -26.28 -2.24
CA TYR A 321 -8.14 -25.38 -2.49
C TYR A 321 -7.67 -24.16 -3.29
N ARG A 322 -8.58 -23.57 -4.05
CA ARG A 322 -8.30 -22.40 -4.90
C ARG A 322 -9.34 -21.32 -4.73
N VAL A 323 -8.86 -20.08 -4.73
CA VAL A 323 -9.68 -18.87 -4.81
C VAL A 323 -9.14 -18.02 -5.96
N GLY A 324 -10.00 -17.72 -6.93
CA GLY A 324 -9.59 -17.08 -8.17
C GLY A 324 -8.91 -18.03 -9.15
N GLU A 325 -8.34 -17.46 -10.19
CA GLU A 325 -7.66 -18.16 -11.27
C GLU A 325 -6.21 -17.69 -11.37
N LEU A 326 -5.27 -18.64 -11.19
CA LEU A 326 -3.86 -18.36 -11.32
C LEU A 326 -3.45 -18.24 -12.80
N SER A 327 -2.65 -17.26 -13.11
CA SER A 327 -2.14 -17.02 -14.48
C SER A 327 -1.35 -18.20 -15.04
N SER A 328 -0.66 -18.96 -14.20
CA SER A 328 0.10 -20.15 -14.58
C SER A 328 -0.76 -21.29 -15.13
N ASN A 329 -2.01 -21.40 -14.69
CA ASN A 329 -2.90 -22.50 -15.08
C ASN A 329 -3.51 -22.32 -16.48
N LEU A 330 -3.41 -21.14 -17.07
CA LEU A 330 -3.97 -20.82 -18.38
C LEU A 330 -2.96 -20.92 -19.52
N SER A 331 -1.67 -20.75 -19.24
CA SER A 331 -0.62 -20.81 -20.28
C SER A 331 -0.49 -22.16 -20.95
N SER A 332 -0.74 -23.27 -20.25
CA SER A 332 -0.61 -24.62 -20.82
C SER A 332 -1.73 -25.03 -21.79
N THR A 333 -2.85 -24.30 -21.82
CA THR A 333 -3.99 -24.61 -22.68
C THR A 333 -4.18 -23.64 -23.85
N MET A 334 -3.51 -22.48 -23.82
CA MET A 334 -3.68 -21.43 -24.83
C MET A 334 -2.61 -21.46 -25.93
N GLU A 335 -1.45 -22.10 -25.69
CA GLU A 335 -0.42 -22.25 -26.72
C GLU A 335 -0.87 -23.06 -27.94
N ASN A 336 -1.95 -23.83 -27.81
CA ASN A 336 -2.47 -24.69 -28.89
C ASN A 336 -3.69 -24.10 -29.65
N GLU A 337 -4.25 -22.96 -29.25
CA GLU A 337 -5.45 -22.41 -29.89
C GLU A 337 -5.25 -21.06 -30.61
N THR A 338 -4.06 -20.45 -30.56
CA THR A 338 -3.78 -19.17 -31.21
C THR A 338 -3.15 -19.31 -32.59
N GLU A 339 -3.87 -19.90 -33.54
CA GLU A 339 -3.46 -19.78 -34.96
C GLU A 339 -3.78 -18.42 -35.61
N SER A 340 -4.48 -17.50 -34.96
CA SER A 340 -4.85 -16.22 -35.62
C SER A 340 -5.40 -15.11 -34.69
N GLY A 341 -5.10 -15.04 -33.41
CA GLY A 341 -5.67 -14.03 -32.50
C GLY A 341 -4.66 -12.97 -32.04
N SER A 342 -5.04 -11.71 -32.06
CA SER A 342 -4.29 -10.63 -31.40
C SER A 342 -4.14 -10.92 -29.90
N ALA A 343 -3.01 -10.60 -29.30
CA ALA A 343 -2.78 -10.75 -27.86
C ALA A 343 -3.82 -10.02 -26.96
N ASN A 344 -4.67 -9.20 -27.56
CA ASN A 344 -5.76 -8.51 -26.90
C ASN A 344 -7.01 -9.39 -26.65
N ASP A 345 -7.07 -10.59 -27.23
CA ASP A 345 -8.27 -11.45 -27.18
C ASP A 345 -8.21 -12.54 -26.09
N ALA A 346 -7.16 -12.54 -25.26
CA ALA A 346 -7.07 -13.50 -24.17
C ALA A 346 -8.16 -13.25 -23.12
N PRO A 347 -8.90 -14.30 -22.70
CA PRO A 347 -10.01 -14.16 -21.76
C PRO A 347 -9.53 -13.60 -20.41
N ALA A 348 -10.36 -12.76 -19.81
CA ALA A 348 -10.10 -12.20 -18.49
C ALA A 348 -10.00 -13.30 -17.43
N LEU A 349 -9.11 -13.09 -16.46
CA LEU A 349 -8.98 -13.92 -15.26
C LEU A 349 -9.98 -13.48 -14.21
N TYR A 350 -10.53 -14.42 -13.47
CA TYR A 350 -11.34 -14.12 -12.29
C TYR A 350 -10.46 -14.15 -11.03
N ALA A 351 -10.58 -13.09 -10.24
CA ALA A 351 -9.80 -12.92 -9.02
C ALA A 351 -10.70 -12.48 -7.84
N LYS A 352 -10.22 -12.69 -6.62
CA LYS A 352 -10.84 -12.16 -5.40
C LYS A 352 -10.53 -10.67 -5.30
N LEU A 353 -11.57 -9.87 -5.17
CA LEU A 353 -11.43 -8.43 -4.94
C LEU A 353 -11.02 -8.17 -3.48
N ILE A 354 -9.93 -7.44 -3.31
CA ILE A 354 -9.37 -7.10 -1.98
C ILE A 354 -9.54 -5.62 -1.66
N LYS A 355 -9.33 -4.75 -2.65
CA LYS A 355 -9.53 -3.31 -2.52
C LYS A 355 -10.16 -2.76 -3.78
N THR A 356 -11.17 -1.93 -3.62
CA THR A 356 -11.87 -1.19 -4.69
C THR A 356 -11.21 0.16 -4.97
N VAL A 357 -11.62 0.80 -6.05
CA VAL A 357 -11.22 2.19 -6.38
C VAL A 357 -11.63 3.14 -5.26
N GLU A 358 -12.89 3.03 -4.83
CA GLU A 358 -13.45 3.83 -3.75
C GLU A 358 -13.43 3.00 -2.46
N VAL A 359 -12.91 3.58 -1.39
CA VAL A 359 -12.89 2.94 -0.07
C VAL A 359 -14.20 3.29 0.64
N ASP A 360 -15.01 2.28 0.95
CA ASP A 360 -16.27 2.46 1.67
C ASP A 360 -16.26 1.64 2.97
N PRO A 361 -16.20 2.31 4.14
CA PRO A 361 -16.26 1.62 5.43
C PRO A 361 -17.55 0.82 5.65
N ASN A 362 -18.64 1.16 4.95
CA ASN A 362 -19.90 0.42 5.05
C ASN A 362 -19.87 -0.91 4.26
N ASN A 363 -18.94 -1.06 3.31
CA ASN A 363 -18.69 -2.31 2.62
C ASN A 363 -17.75 -3.20 3.43
N ASN A 364 -18.21 -3.73 4.55
CA ASN A 364 -17.42 -4.51 5.50
C ASN A 364 -16.70 -5.71 4.87
N GLU A 365 -17.22 -6.28 3.79
CA GLU A 365 -16.59 -7.43 3.11
C GLU A 365 -15.27 -7.07 2.44
N ILE A 366 -15.06 -5.80 2.08
CA ILE A 366 -13.82 -5.27 1.50
C ILE A 366 -13.05 -4.46 2.55
N TRP A 367 -13.74 -3.56 3.28
CA TRP A 367 -13.13 -2.68 4.27
C TRP A 367 -12.37 -3.43 5.36
N ASP A 368 -12.93 -4.55 5.82
CA ASP A 368 -12.35 -5.37 6.87
C ASP A 368 -11.11 -6.15 6.41
N LEU A 369 -10.88 -6.27 5.09
CA LEU A 369 -9.68 -6.94 4.59
C LEU A 369 -8.41 -6.12 4.79
N MET A 370 -8.51 -4.79 4.89
CA MET A 370 -7.36 -3.93 5.19
C MET A 370 -6.98 -4.06 6.67
N MET A 371 -5.73 -4.41 6.93
CA MET A 371 -5.19 -4.51 8.28
C MET A 371 -4.93 -3.11 8.87
N LYS A 372 -5.55 -2.81 10.00
CA LYS A 372 -5.42 -1.55 10.73
C LYS A 372 -4.60 -1.70 12.03
N ASN A 373 -3.96 -2.83 12.19
CA ASN A 373 -3.09 -3.19 13.32
C ASN A 373 -1.60 -3.19 12.96
N VAL A 374 -1.23 -2.58 11.84
CA VAL A 374 0.16 -2.46 11.38
C VAL A 374 0.58 -1.00 11.41
N TYR A 375 1.77 -0.73 11.96
CA TYR A 375 2.29 0.61 12.15
C TYR A 375 3.71 0.75 11.61
N ASN A 376 4.00 1.86 10.95
CA ASN A 376 5.33 2.20 10.48
C ASN A 376 6.11 2.92 11.58
N ILE A 377 7.23 2.37 12.03
CA ILE A 377 8.09 2.98 13.06
C ILE A 377 9.31 3.69 12.48
N GLY A 378 9.36 3.86 11.15
CA GLY A 378 10.37 4.68 10.46
C GLY A 378 11.72 4.00 10.24
N GLY A 379 11.94 2.78 10.74
CA GLY A 379 13.19 2.05 10.61
C GLY A 379 13.21 1.07 9.44
N TYR A 380 14.41 0.58 9.12
CA TYR A 380 14.61 -0.51 8.15
C TYR A 380 15.63 -1.50 8.71
N ASN A 381 15.47 -2.78 8.39
CA ASN A 381 16.34 -3.85 8.90
C ASN A 381 16.51 -3.76 10.43
N ILE A 382 15.38 -3.67 11.11
CA ILE A 382 15.34 -3.53 12.57
C ILE A 382 15.90 -4.78 13.20
N GLN A 383 16.78 -4.59 14.17
CA GLN A 383 17.37 -5.69 14.91
C GLN A 383 16.52 -6.04 16.13
N GLU A 384 16.34 -7.34 16.38
CA GLU A 384 15.69 -7.85 17.60
C GLU A 384 16.45 -7.42 18.87
N LYS A 385 17.79 -7.38 18.77
CA LYS A 385 18.62 -6.94 19.87
C LYS A 385 18.43 -5.44 20.12
N ASP A 386 18.16 -5.09 21.36
CA ASP A 386 17.91 -3.72 21.81
C ASP A 386 16.64 -3.08 21.15
N PHE A 387 15.68 -3.92 20.72
CA PHE A 387 14.34 -3.48 20.36
C PHE A 387 13.47 -3.41 21.61
N ASP A 388 12.89 -2.27 21.87
CA ASP A 388 11.85 -2.09 22.90
C ASP A 388 10.63 -1.41 22.30
N LEU A 389 9.45 -1.91 22.67
CA LEU A 389 8.18 -1.33 22.28
C LEU A 389 7.23 -1.37 23.47
N GLN A 390 6.61 -0.24 23.74
CA GLN A 390 5.61 -0.08 24.76
C GLN A 390 4.35 0.55 24.15
N ILE A 391 3.19 0.11 24.61
CA ILE A 391 1.93 0.77 24.36
C ILE A 391 1.58 1.56 25.59
N LYS A 392 1.33 2.85 25.42
CA LYS A 392 1.02 3.76 26.52
C LYS A 392 -0.38 4.32 26.35
N CYS A 393 -1.10 4.47 27.45
CA CYS A 393 -2.43 5.05 27.48
C CYS A 393 -2.42 6.35 28.30
N LEU A 394 -3.09 7.36 27.79
CA LEU A 394 -3.28 8.64 28.47
C LEU A 394 -4.20 8.43 29.70
N SER A 395 -3.67 8.68 30.87
CA SER A 395 -4.43 8.61 32.13
C SER A 395 -5.24 9.88 32.38
N SER A 396 -6.22 9.81 33.23
CA SER A 396 -7.00 10.97 33.71
C SER A 396 -6.15 12.09 34.32
N GLY A 397 -4.92 11.79 34.73
CA GLY A 397 -3.94 12.76 35.22
C GLY A 397 -3.06 13.38 34.15
N GLY A 398 -3.31 13.15 32.85
CA GLY A 398 -2.54 13.71 31.73
C GLY A 398 -1.19 13.04 31.47
N LEU A 399 -0.90 11.90 32.11
CA LEU A 399 0.33 11.15 31.91
C LEU A 399 0.08 9.89 31.07
N TYR A 400 0.96 9.61 30.14
CA TYR A 400 0.98 8.36 29.39
C TYR A 400 1.61 7.24 30.22
N LEU A 401 0.87 6.15 30.44
CA LEU A 401 1.28 5.00 31.25
C LEU A 401 1.27 3.73 30.40
N ASP A 402 2.29 2.91 30.57
CA ASP A 402 2.44 1.62 29.86
C ASP A 402 1.62 0.48 30.50
N TYR A 403 0.88 0.76 31.59
CA TYR A 403 0.05 -0.20 32.30
C TYR A 403 -1.36 0.35 32.56
N ALA A 404 -2.33 -0.56 32.72
CA ALA A 404 -3.71 -0.23 33.04
C ALA A 404 -3.87 0.16 34.51
N LYS A 405 -4.55 1.28 34.77
CA LYS A 405 -4.88 1.74 36.14
C LYS A 405 -6.15 1.12 36.69
N GLU A 406 -7.05 0.72 35.83
CA GLU A 406 -8.42 0.34 36.15
C GLU A 406 -8.82 -0.96 35.44
N GLY A 407 -10.03 -1.44 35.69
CA GLY A 407 -10.58 -2.62 35.06
C GLY A 407 -10.02 -3.94 35.62
N GLN A 408 -10.37 -5.03 34.94
CA GLN A 408 -9.92 -6.40 35.30
C GLN A 408 -8.43 -6.61 35.04
N VAL A 409 -7.83 -5.74 34.23
CA VAL A 409 -6.41 -5.77 33.80
C VAL A 409 -5.55 -4.78 34.58
N LYS A 410 -6.04 -4.27 35.69
CA LYS A 410 -5.30 -3.32 36.55
C LYS A 410 -3.87 -3.81 36.85
N ASN A 411 -2.91 -2.90 36.73
CA ASN A 411 -1.47 -3.12 36.89
C ASN A 411 -0.85 -4.07 35.85
N GLN A 412 -1.55 -4.46 34.78
CA GLN A 412 -0.96 -5.17 33.67
C GLN A 412 -0.46 -4.19 32.60
N LYS A 413 0.67 -4.51 31.96
CA LYS A 413 1.18 -3.74 30.83
C LYS A 413 0.23 -3.86 29.64
N TRP A 414 0.05 -2.78 28.89
CA TRP A 414 -0.84 -2.76 27.72
C TRP A 414 -0.37 -3.73 26.62
N ILE A 415 0.94 -3.92 26.42
CA ILE A 415 1.46 -4.92 25.47
C ILE A 415 0.99 -6.34 25.82
N LYS A 416 0.84 -6.66 27.12
CA LYS A 416 0.32 -7.93 27.57
C LYS A 416 -1.20 -8.02 27.39
N VAL A 417 -1.92 -6.95 27.67
CA VAL A 417 -3.40 -6.88 27.53
C VAL A 417 -3.83 -7.16 26.10
N ILE A 418 -3.16 -6.57 25.13
CA ILE A 418 -3.43 -6.79 23.69
C ILE A 418 -2.76 -8.06 23.15
N GLY A 419 -2.04 -8.81 23.97
CA GLY A 419 -1.43 -10.08 23.61
C GLY A 419 -0.12 -9.99 22.83
N ALA A 420 0.60 -8.89 22.91
CA ALA A 420 1.90 -8.68 22.27
C ALA A 420 3.10 -9.06 23.16
N ASP A 421 2.84 -9.61 24.34
CA ASP A 421 3.80 -10.13 25.30
C ASP A 421 3.32 -11.51 25.77
N ARG A 422 3.63 -12.54 25.01
CA ARG A 422 3.23 -13.93 25.25
C ARG A 422 4.42 -14.87 25.37
N LEU A 423 5.61 -14.43 24.97
CA LEU A 423 6.80 -15.26 24.85
C LEU A 423 7.94 -14.70 25.67
N ILE A 424 8.62 -15.54 26.42
CA ILE A 424 9.92 -15.22 27.02
C ILE A 424 11.10 -15.52 26.07
N SER A 425 10.84 -16.34 25.07
CA SER A 425 11.76 -16.65 23.97
C SER A 425 10.95 -17.21 22.80
N LYS A 426 11.55 -17.29 21.61
CA LYS A 426 10.90 -17.84 20.40
C LYS A 426 10.30 -19.25 20.55
N GLN A 427 10.56 -19.94 21.66
CA GLN A 427 10.08 -21.31 21.89
C GLN A 427 9.26 -21.47 23.17
N ARG A 428 9.21 -20.46 24.04
CA ARG A 428 8.62 -20.61 25.38
C ARG A 428 7.54 -19.56 25.63
N LYS A 429 6.32 -20.05 25.81
CA LYS A 429 5.15 -19.23 26.15
C LYS A 429 5.20 -18.77 27.61
N MET A 430 5.53 -17.52 27.82
CA MET A 430 5.49 -16.82 29.10
C MET A 430 5.69 -15.33 28.89
N SER A 431 4.88 -14.49 29.50
CA SER A 431 5.03 -13.04 29.47
C SER A 431 6.30 -12.62 30.23
N ASP A 432 7.11 -11.77 29.64
CA ASP A 432 8.35 -11.22 30.25
C ASP A 432 8.34 -9.69 30.35
N GLY A 433 7.24 -9.04 29.94
CA GLY A 433 7.09 -7.60 29.97
C GLY A 433 7.70 -6.89 28.77
N LYS A 434 8.08 -7.63 27.72
CA LYS A 434 8.62 -7.11 26.46
C LYS A 434 7.73 -7.50 25.30
N TYR A 435 7.80 -6.71 24.25
CA TYR A 435 7.13 -7.00 22.99
C TYR A 435 7.76 -8.22 22.31
N ASP A 436 6.93 -9.14 21.84
CA ASP A 436 7.37 -10.36 21.16
C ASP A 436 7.88 -10.03 19.75
N PHE A 437 9.17 -10.06 19.53
CA PHE A 437 9.78 -9.81 18.21
C PHE A 437 9.80 -11.09 17.36
N LEU A 438 8.78 -11.26 16.50
CA LEU A 438 8.65 -12.40 15.60
C LEU A 438 8.51 -11.91 14.15
N GLU A 439 9.57 -12.15 13.34
CA GLU A 439 9.56 -11.76 11.92
C GLU A 439 8.39 -12.42 11.18
N GLY A 440 7.65 -11.62 10.40
CA GLY A 440 6.48 -12.05 9.65
C GLY A 440 5.20 -12.25 10.47
N TYR A 441 5.23 -12.07 11.81
CA TYR A 441 4.06 -12.18 12.68
C TYR A 441 3.78 -10.90 13.45
N THR A 442 4.78 -10.39 14.17
CA THR A 442 4.65 -9.15 14.96
C THR A 442 5.54 -8.04 14.44
N VAL A 443 6.53 -8.36 13.61
CA VAL A 443 7.46 -7.41 13.02
C VAL A 443 7.72 -7.78 11.57
N LEU A 444 7.76 -6.77 10.69
CA LEU A 444 8.36 -6.83 9.37
C LEU A 444 9.66 -6.01 9.42
N ALA A 445 10.72 -6.63 9.92
CA ALA A 445 11.97 -5.93 10.27
C ALA A 445 12.58 -5.22 9.07
N SER A 446 12.60 -5.86 7.90
CA SER A 446 13.14 -5.28 6.68
C SER A 446 12.42 -4.02 6.21
N GLN A 447 11.17 -3.83 6.63
CA GLN A 447 10.31 -2.71 6.22
C GLN A 447 10.08 -1.69 7.35
N GLY A 448 10.51 -1.98 8.57
CA GLY A 448 10.27 -1.13 9.73
C GLY A 448 8.82 -1.06 10.16
N ARG A 449 8.10 -2.18 10.11
CA ARG A 449 6.71 -2.27 10.53
C ARG A 449 6.56 -3.18 11.73
N ILE A 450 5.69 -2.78 12.63
CA ILE A 450 5.19 -3.61 13.72
C ILE A 450 3.76 -4.04 13.43
N ILE A 451 3.40 -5.24 13.83
CA ILE A 451 2.07 -5.82 13.66
C ILE A 451 1.55 -6.20 15.03
N LEU A 452 0.47 -5.58 15.46
CA LEU A 452 -0.17 -5.96 16.72
C LEU A 452 -0.94 -7.28 16.54
N PRO A 453 -0.86 -8.22 17.53
CA PRO A 453 -1.31 -9.60 17.37
C PRO A 453 -2.83 -9.79 17.51
N CYS A 454 -3.61 -8.75 17.32
CA CYS A 454 -5.06 -8.78 17.22
C CYS A 454 -5.51 -7.80 16.14
N VAL A 455 -6.65 -8.08 15.51
CA VAL A 455 -7.18 -7.27 14.39
C VAL A 455 -7.55 -5.86 14.84
N GLU A 456 -8.18 -5.76 16.02
CA GLU A 456 -8.66 -4.49 16.58
C GLU A 456 -8.10 -4.26 17.99
N PRO A 457 -6.79 -3.92 18.11
CA PRO A 457 -6.12 -3.81 19.41
C PRO A 457 -6.66 -2.70 20.31
N PHE A 458 -7.23 -1.64 19.75
CA PHE A 458 -7.83 -0.51 20.48
C PHE A 458 -9.35 -0.47 20.36
N GLY A 459 -9.95 -1.56 19.90
CA GLY A 459 -11.37 -1.83 19.78
C GLY A 459 -11.78 -3.09 20.53
N ASP A 460 -12.03 -4.17 19.79
CA ASP A 460 -12.53 -5.44 20.32
C ASP A 460 -11.63 -6.05 21.39
N ALA A 461 -10.32 -5.89 21.32
CA ALA A 461 -9.40 -6.41 22.33
C ALA A 461 -9.59 -5.79 23.73
N LEU A 462 -10.24 -4.64 23.83
CA LEU A 462 -10.52 -3.93 25.08
C LEU A 462 -11.94 -4.17 25.61
N LYS A 463 -12.80 -4.84 24.86
CA LYS A 463 -14.19 -5.10 25.27
C LYS A 463 -14.25 -6.08 26.43
N GLY A 464 -15.11 -5.80 27.40
CA GLY A 464 -15.41 -6.72 28.52
C GLY A 464 -14.31 -6.85 29.58
N ILE A 465 -13.25 -6.05 29.53
CA ILE A 465 -12.17 -6.03 30.54
C ILE A 465 -12.27 -4.85 31.51
N GLY A 466 -13.36 -4.06 31.42
CA GLY A 466 -13.60 -2.89 32.26
C GLY A 466 -12.78 -1.67 31.85
N CYS A 467 -12.44 -1.56 30.55
CA CYS A 467 -11.74 -0.44 29.93
C CYS A 467 -12.51 0.07 28.70
N ASP A 468 -13.85 -0.03 28.74
CA ASP A 468 -14.70 0.29 27.59
C ASP A 468 -14.65 1.79 27.21
N ASP A 469 -14.30 2.69 28.14
CA ASP A 469 -14.06 4.12 27.90
C ASP A 469 -12.76 4.42 27.14
N LEU A 470 -11.90 3.42 26.95
CA LEU A 470 -10.66 3.51 26.18
C LEU A 470 -10.82 2.97 24.76
N ILE A 471 -11.99 2.40 24.44
CA ILE A 471 -12.27 1.85 23.11
C ILE A 471 -12.36 2.99 22.09
N PHE A 472 -11.67 2.81 20.97
CA PHE A 472 -11.68 3.77 19.87
C PHE A 472 -12.17 3.12 18.57
N ASP A 473 -13.47 2.81 18.50
CA ASP A 473 -14.10 2.11 17.36
C ASP A 473 -14.01 2.90 16.05
N LYS A 474 -13.87 4.24 16.12
CA LYS A 474 -13.73 5.10 14.93
C LYS A 474 -12.52 4.74 14.07
N LEU A 475 -11.49 4.15 14.67
CA LEU A 475 -10.31 3.65 13.95
C LEU A 475 -10.67 2.54 12.94
N TYR A 476 -11.70 1.74 13.25
CA TYR A 476 -12.07 0.56 12.45
C TYR A 476 -13.29 0.78 11.58
N SER A 477 -14.20 1.66 11.99
CA SER A 477 -15.47 1.93 11.31
C SER A 477 -15.45 3.12 10.36
N ASN A 478 -14.39 3.91 10.34
CA ASN A 478 -14.27 5.12 9.53
C ASN A 478 -12.99 5.09 8.70
N ILE A 479 -12.93 5.86 7.63
CA ILE A 479 -11.67 6.11 6.92
C ILE A 479 -10.70 6.84 7.85
N LYS A 480 -9.41 6.68 7.57
CA LYS A 480 -8.34 7.21 8.44
C LYS A 480 -8.48 8.70 8.73
N THR A 481 -8.79 9.49 7.72
CA THR A 481 -9.01 10.94 7.84
C THR A 481 -10.19 11.28 8.76
N ASP A 482 -11.31 10.56 8.66
CA ASP A 482 -12.44 10.79 9.56
C ASP A 482 -12.12 10.36 10.99
N ALA A 483 -11.29 9.31 11.16
CA ALA A 483 -10.83 8.90 12.49
C ALA A 483 -9.94 9.98 13.14
N TYR A 484 -9.18 10.73 12.37
CA TYR A 484 -8.39 11.88 12.86
C TYR A 484 -9.25 13.00 13.43
N GLU A 485 -10.45 13.25 12.92
CA GLU A 485 -11.36 14.24 13.49
C GLU A 485 -11.73 13.93 14.96
N TYR A 486 -11.58 12.67 15.37
CA TYR A 486 -11.82 12.19 16.72
C TYR A 486 -10.52 11.81 17.46
N ALA A 487 -9.36 12.27 17.00
CA ALA A 487 -8.05 11.91 17.56
C ALA A 487 -7.90 12.24 19.06
N GLU A 488 -8.63 13.22 19.58
CA GLU A 488 -8.70 13.52 21.02
C GLU A 488 -9.21 12.35 21.87
N ASN A 489 -9.99 11.44 21.26
CA ASN A 489 -10.49 10.22 21.89
C ASN A 489 -9.50 9.05 21.76
N ALA A 490 -8.49 9.15 20.92
CA ALA A 490 -7.44 8.18 20.74
C ALA A 490 -6.42 8.26 21.87
N LYS A 491 -6.70 7.57 22.98
CA LYS A 491 -5.91 7.68 24.22
C LYS A 491 -4.62 6.89 24.22
N PHE A 492 -4.37 6.08 23.21
CA PHE A 492 -3.19 5.21 23.14
C PHE A 492 -2.12 5.76 22.20
N LYS A 493 -0.87 5.48 22.54
CA LYS A 493 0.32 5.68 21.70
C LYS A 493 1.23 4.49 21.74
N ILE A 494 1.94 4.25 20.64
CA ILE A 494 2.96 3.23 20.53
C ILE A 494 4.31 3.95 20.58
N THR A 495 5.15 3.60 21.55
CA THR A 495 6.46 4.23 21.74
C THR A 495 7.53 3.16 21.87
N GLY A 496 8.75 3.50 21.56
CA GLY A 496 9.84 2.56 21.74
C GLY A 496 11.15 3.03 21.17
N GLU A 497 12.08 2.10 21.09
CA GLU A 497 13.38 2.32 20.47
C GLU A 497 13.81 1.09 19.66
N TYR A 498 14.55 1.33 18.61
CA TYR A 498 15.13 0.26 17.79
C TYR A 498 16.54 0.60 17.36
N LYS A 499 17.29 -0.44 17.01
CA LYS A 499 18.51 -0.34 16.24
C LYS A 499 18.26 -0.89 14.84
N SER A 500 18.70 -0.17 13.82
CA SER A 500 18.69 -0.65 12.45
C SER A 500 20.08 -1.09 12.03
N SER A 501 20.19 -2.20 11.32
CA SER A 501 21.43 -2.67 10.73
C SER A 501 21.67 -2.02 9.38
N SER A 502 21.77 -0.73 9.32
CA SER A 502 22.23 -0.05 8.10
C SER A 502 23.75 0.12 8.10
N GLY A 503 24.49 -0.96 8.40
CA GLY A 503 25.95 -0.91 8.45
C GLY A 503 26.60 -0.40 7.18
N ASN A 504 25.97 -0.62 6.02
CA ASN A 504 26.48 -0.17 4.73
C ASN A 504 25.40 0.33 3.77
N GLU A 505 24.11 0.30 4.14
CA GLU A 505 23.02 0.73 3.29
C GLU A 505 22.38 2.02 3.81
N ILE A 506 22.27 3.01 2.94
CA ILE A 506 21.60 4.29 3.20
C ILE A 506 20.45 4.38 2.22
N ARG A 507 19.26 4.69 2.70
CA ARG A 507 18.10 4.89 1.84
C ARG A 507 17.99 6.34 1.41
N ILE A 508 17.70 6.49 0.13
CA ILE A 508 17.39 7.76 -0.54
C ILE A 508 16.00 7.63 -1.18
N LYS A 509 15.46 8.71 -1.68
CA LYS A 509 14.22 8.65 -2.48
C LYS A 509 14.41 7.70 -3.67
N PRO A 510 13.54 6.70 -3.87
CA PRO A 510 13.59 5.84 -5.05
C PRO A 510 13.43 6.68 -6.33
N TYR A 511 13.92 6.12 -7.44
CA TYR A 511 13.93 6.76 -8.75
C TYR A 511 14.73 8.07 -8.82
N ALA A 512 15.67 8.30 -7.92
CA ALA A 512 16.65 9.37 -8.07
C ALA A 512 17.33 9.28 -9.44
N LYS A 513 17.65 10.43 -10.04
CA LYS A 513 18.28 10.45 -11.36
C LYS A 513 19.64 9.75 -11.31
N LYS A 514 19.90 8.83 -12.22
CA LYS A 514 21.19 8.12 -12.29
C LYS A 514 22.35 9.12 -12.38
N GLY A 515 23.33 8.93 -11.49
CA GLY A 515 24.51 9.83 -11.36
C GLY A 515 24.25 11.11 -10.57
N SER A 516 23.06 11.30 -9.96
CA SER A 516 22.76 12.46 -9.10
C SER A 516 23.16 12.25 -7.64
N VAL A 517 23.42 11.01 -7.25
CA VAL A 517 23.79 10.66 -5.87
C VAL A 517 25.27 10.94 -5.67
N ARG A 518 25.59 11.68 -4.61
CA ARG A 518 26.96 11.95 -4.19
C ARG A 518 27.12 11.56 -2.74
N VAL A 519 28.08 10.69 -2.46
CA VAL A 519 28.39 10.21 -1.13
C VAL A 519 29.69 10.82 -0.63
N THR A 520 29.66 11.31 0.60
CA THR A 520 30.85 11.83 1.28
C THR A 520 31.00 11.16 2.64
N ALA A 521 32.22 10.76 3.01
CA ALA A 521 32.51 10.17 4.31
C ALA A 521 33.74 10.84 4.92
N GLY A 522 33.61 11.37 6.14
CA GLY A 522 34.70 12.07 6.82
C GLY A 522 35.27 13.24 6.01
N GLY A 523 34.45 13.93 5.22
CA GLY A 523 34.87 15.03 4.32
C GLY A 523 35.44 14.60 2.97
N ARG A 524 35.60 13.30 2.70
CA ARG A 524 36.07 12.74 1.44
C ARG A 524 34.88 12.30 0.58
N THR A 525 34.87 12.69 -0.70
CA THR A 525 33.88 12.17 -1.66
C THR A 525 34.26 10.76 -2.09
N LEU A 526 33.32 9.84 -2.01
CA LEU A 526 33.45 8.47 -2.50
C LEU A 526 33.09 8.39 -3.98
N GLU A 527 33.63 7.42 -4.69
CA GLU A 527 33.39 7.18 -6.10
C GLU A 527 32.34 6.06 -6.29
N GLU A 528 31.35 6.30 -7.14
CA GLU A 528 30.32 5.29 -7.47
C GLU A 528 30.96 4.10 -8.21
N GLY A 529 30.65 2.89 -7.79
CA GLY A 529 31.21 1.64 -8.31
C GLY A 529 32.36 1.08 -7.48
N THR A 530 33.16 1.91 -6.81
CA THR A 530 34.30 1.49 -5.98
C THR A 530 34.10 1.81 -4.50
N GLY A 531 33.65 3.02 -4.16
CA GLY A 531 33.37 3.45 -2.79
C GLY A 531 31.92 3.20 -2.36
N TYR A 532 31.00 3.26 -3.28
CA TYR A 532 29.59 2.95 -3.05
C TYR A 532 28.88 2.51 -4.35
N THR A 533 27.72 1.86 -4.20
CA THR A 533 26.81 1.56 -5.32
C THR A 533 25.44 2.12 -5.02
N VAL A 534 24.66 2.42 -6.09
CA VAL A 534 23.30 2.95 -5.97
C VAL A 534 22.34 2.06 -6.74
N ASP A 535 21.32 1.56 -6.03
CA ASP A 535 20.11 1.06 -6.66
C ASP A 535 19.12 2.21 -6.77
N TYR A 536 19.10 2.84 -7.93
CA TYR A 536 18.24 4.01 -8.18
C TYR A 536 16.75 3.67 -8.18
N ALA A 537 16.38 2.43 -8.53
CA ALA A 537 15.00 1.98 -8.55
C ALA A 537 14.47 1.72 -7.13
N ALA A 538 15.28 1.09 -6.30
CA ALA A 538 14.94 0.82 -4.90
C ALA A 538 15.24 1.99 -3.96
N GLY A 539 16.01 3.00 -4.41
CA GLY A 539 16.47 4.10 -3.58
C GLY A 539 17.45 3.65 -2.49
N ILE A 540 18.41 2.78 -2.84
CA ILE A 540 19.38 2.25 -1.88
C ILE A 540 20.79 2.62 -2.32
N VAL A 541 21.54 3.29 -1.45
CA VAL A 541 22.98 3.51 -1.57
C VAL A 541 23.68 2.52 -0.67
N ARG A 542 24.58 1.70 -1.23
CA ARG A 542 25.37 0.74 -0.47
C ARG A 542 26.83 1.17 -0.44
N ILE A 543 27.38 1.40 0.76
CA ILE A 543 28.79 1.72 0.96
C ILE A 543 29.62 0.45 0.79
N LEU A 544 30.65 0.52 -0.04
CA LEU A 544 31.58 -0.57 -0.33
C LEU A 544 32.94 -0.36 0.34
N ASP A 545 33.29 0.89 0.66
CA ASP A 545 34.59 1.24 1.27
C ASP A 545 34.66 0.72 2.71
N GLU A 546 35.42 -0.36 2.91
CA GLU A 546 35.61 -1.01 4.22
C GLU A 546 36.24 -0.08 5.27
N ALA A 547 37.09 0.86 4.85
CA ALA A 547 37.68 1.82 5.76
C ALA A 547 36.65 2.82 6.29
N VAL A 548 35.64 3.17 5.48
CA VAL A 548 34.52 4.00 5.90
C VAL A 548 33.60 3.22 6.84
N LEU A 549 33.33 1.95 6.54
CA LEU A 549 32.49 1.08 7.39
C LEU A 549 33.15 0.78 8.75
N ALA A 550 34.49 0.64 8.77
CA ALA A 550 35.23 0.41 9.98
C ALA A 550 35.48 1.69 10.81
N SER A 551 35.38 2.84 10.17
CA SER A 551 35.57 4.13 10.84
C SER A 551 34.24 4.66 11.36
N ASN A 552 34.26 5.34 12.49
CA ASN A 552 33.09 6.06 13.01
C ASN A 552 32.79 7.35 12.21
N SER A 553 33.13 7.38 10.94
CA SER A 553 32.95 8.56 10.08
C SER A 553 31.49 8.80 9.76
N GLN A 554 31.11 10.06 9.73
CA GLN A 554 29.81 10.49 9.23
C GLN A 554 29.81 10.35 7.71
N VAL A 555 28.81 9.70 7.19
CA VAL A 555 28.52 9.55 5.75
C VAL A 555 27.34 10.42 5.38
#